data_7152e1bf8716470d98d36548902a1ed2
#
_entry.id   7152e1bf8716470d98d36548902a1ed2
#
_cell.length_a   1.000
_cell.length_b   1.000
_cell.length_c   1.000
_cell.angle_alpha   90.00
_cell.angle_beta   90.00
_cell.angle_gamma   90.00
#
_symmetry.space_group_name_H-M   'P 1'
#
loop_
_entity.id
_entity.type
_entity.pdbx_description
1 polymer ?
#
loop_
_entity_poly.entity_id
_entity_poly.type
_entity_poly.pdbx_seq_one_letter_code
_entity_poly.pdbx_strand_id
1 'polypeptide(L)'
;MPQTSLDLSLVNARPRRCERCGCLAPFAEPDEAIAKRELHGIAVQKETMKFMARLREITHCQLASAKAVFAHITTKRGVCNWCSKQIPVIEYVDCTQCKSFNIWWGDAV
;
A
#
# COMPACT_ATOMS: atom_id res chain seq x y z
N MET A 1 9.46 6.13 29.32
CA MET A 1 8.88 6.64 28.31
C MET A 1 8.35 5.77 27.21
N PRO A 2 7.17 5.37 27.29
CA PRO A 2 6.59 4.48 26.32
C PRO A 2 6.11 5.17 25.04
N GLN A 3 6.55 6.39 24.82
CA GLN A 3 6.08 7.14 23.66
C GLN A 3 6.38 6.43 22.36
N THR A 4 7.51 5.75 22.28
CA THR A 4 7.87 5.06 21.06
C THR A 4 6.81 4.03 20.68
N SER A 5 6.32 3.27 21.64
CA SER A 5 5.27 2.29 21.39
C SER A 5 3.98 2.96 20.93
N LEU A 6 3.62 4.05 21.58
CA LEU A 6 2.44 4.81 21.20
C LEU A 6 2.59 5.34 19.78
N ASP A 7 3.79 5.85 19.48
CA ASP A 7 4.05 6.39 18.14
C ASP A 7 3.89 5.33 17.07
N LEU A 8 4.36 4.12 17.33
CA LEU A 8 4.20 3.02 16.37
C LEU A 8 2.74 2.71 16.12
N SER A 9 1.93 2.70 17.17
CA SER A 9 0.49 2.49 17.02
C SER A 9 -0.14 3.58 16.19
N LEU A 10 0.25 4.83 16.43
CA LEU A 10 -0.27 5.95 15.68
C LEU A 10 0.14 5.88 14.22
N VAL A 11 1.37 5.45 13.94
CA VAL A 11 1.83 5.29 12.56
C VAL A 11 0.96 4.30 11.83
N ASN A 12 0.62 3.18 12.46
CA ASN A 12 -0.21 2.16 11.83
C ASN A 12 -1.66 2.62 11.65
N ALA A 13 -2.14 3.48 12.53
CA ALA A 13 -3.52 3.93 12.50
C ALA A 13 -3.75 5.15 11.61
N ARG A 14 -2.70 5.94 11.38
CA ARG A 14 -2.87 7.20 10.64
C ARG A 14 -2.97 6.93 9.13
N PRO A 15 -3.62 7.83 8.41
CA PRO A 15 -3.68 7.73 6.95
C PRO A 15 -2.29 7.80 6.32
N ARG A 16 -2.10 7.09 5.24
CA ARG A 16 -0.89 7.14 4.44
C ARG A 16 -1.09 8.15 3.33
N ARG A 17 -0.12 9.00 3.17
CA ARG A 17 -0.19 10.06 2.17
C ARG A 17 0.96 9.94 1.20
N CYS A 18 0.64 9.99 -0.08
CA CYS A 18 1.67 10.01 -1.12
C CYS A 18 2.05 11.45 -1.41
N GLU A 19 3.31 11.81 -1.22
CA GLU A 19 3.77 13.17 -1.47
C GLU A 19 3.72 13.53 -2.94
N ARG A 20 3.90 12.55 -3.82
CA ARG A 20 3.90 12.79 -5.25
C ARG A 20 2.53 13.22 -5.77
N CYS A 21 1.48 12.51 -5.40
CA CYS A 21 0.15 12.76 -5.95
C CYS A 21 -0.81 13.45 -4.99
N GLY A 22 -0.42 13.60 -3.74
CA GLY A 22 -1.26 14.26 -2.75
C GLY A 22 -2.45 13.46 -2.29
N CYS A 23 -2.53 12.16 -2.58
CA CYS A 23 -3.63 11.33 -2.14
C CYS A 23 -3.76 11.34 -0.63
N LEU A 24 -4.94 11.65 -0.14
CA LEU A 24 -5.24 11.66 1.28
C LEU A 24 -6.49 10.85 1.51
N ALA A 25 -6.32 9.58 1.73
CA ALA A 25 -7.44 8.73 2.08
C ALA A 25 -7.00 7.86 3.24
N PRO A 26 -7.92 7.46 4.12
CA PRO A 26 -7.54 6.48 5.11
C PRO A 26 -6.97 5.27 4.40
N PHE A 27 -5.83 4.80 4.86
CA PHE A 27 -5.16 3.69 4.20
C PHE A 27 -5.90 2.38 4.52
N ALA A 28 -6.37 1.70 3.49
CA ALA A 28 -7.07 0.44 3.64
C ALA A 28 -6.06 -0.70 3.62
N GLU A 29 -5.76 -1.23 4.80
CA GLU A 29 -4.75 -2.28 4.95
C GLU A 29 -5.41 -3.55 5.47
N PRO A 30 -5.32 -4.68 4.73
CA PRO A 30 -5.78 -5.95 5.25
C PRO A 30 -4.98 -6.37 6.49
N ASP A 31 -5.64 -7.02 7.43
CA ASP A 31 -4.99 -7.46 8.66
C ASP A 31 -4.10 -8.68 8.44
N GLU A 32 -4.45 -9.51 7.45
CA GLU A 32 -3.78 -10.78 7.26
C GLU A 32 -2.83 -10.79 6.07
N ALA A 33 -1.66 -11.40 6.28
CA ALA A 33 -0.65 -11.50 5.23
C ALA A 33 -1.14 -12.28 4.02
N ILE A 34 -1.97 -13.29 4.25
CA ILE A 34 -2.54 -14.08 3.15
C ILE A 34 -3.36 -13.20 2.22
N ALA A 35 -4.18 -12.31 2.80
CA ALA A 35 -4.99 -11.39 2.02
C ALA A 35 -4.11 -10.42 1.24
N LYS A 36 -3.04 -9.94 1.84
CA LYS A 36 -2.11 -9.03 1.16
C LYS A 36 -1.47 -9.71 -0.03
N ARG A 37 -1.03 -10.95 0.11
CA ARG A 37 -0.43 -11.69 -1.00
C ARG A 37 -1.43 -11.97 -2.11
N GLU A 38 -2.67 -12.28 -1.74
CA GLU A 38 -3.74 -12.48 -2.72
C GLU A 38 -3.94 -11.22 -3.54
N LEU A 39 -4.05 -10.07 -2.88
CA LEU A 39 -4.26 -8.79 -3.54
C LEU A 39 -3.07 -8.43 -4.43
N HIS A 40 -1.86 -8.72 -3.98
CA HIS A 40 -0.67 -8.49 -4.79
C HIS A 40 -0.76 -9.28 -6.10
N GLY A 41 -1.15 -10.55 -6.03
CA GLY A 41 -1.32 -11.38 -7.21
C GLY A 41 -2.34 -10.81 -8.19
N ILE A 42 -3.45 -10.29 -7.68
CA ILE A 42 -4.47 -9.66 -8.51
C ILE A 42 -3.89 -8.40 -9.18
N ALA A 43 -3.12 -7.61 -8.44
CA ALA A 43 -2.52 -6.39 -8.98
C ALA A 43 -1.50 -6.71 -10.08
N VAL A 44 -0.70 -7.77 -9.91
CA VAL A 44 0.26 -8.21 -10.92
C VAL A 44 -0.46 -8.58 -12.23
N GLN A 45 -1.65 -9.15 -12.13
CA GLN A 45 -2.46 -9.49 -13.29
C GLN A 45 -3.16 -8.27 -13.89
N LYS A 46 -3.02 -7.10 -13.25
CA LYS A 46 -3.63 -5.84 -13.71
C LYS A 46 -5.16 -5.91 -13.73
N GLU A 47 -5.75 -6.70 -12.86
CA GLU A 47 -7.20 -6.82 -12.77
C GLU A 47 -7.74 -5.79 -11.78
N THR A 48 -7.82 -4.54 -12.23
CA THR A 48 -8.15 -3.39 -11.39
C THR A 48 -9.48 -3.55 -10.65
N MET A 49 -10.54 -3.92 -11.37
CA MET A 49 -11.85 -4.04 -10.75
C MET A 49 -11.89 -5.14 -9.72
N LYS A 50 -11.25 -6.25 -10.02
CA LYS A 50 -11.20 -7.39 -9.10
C LYS A 50 -10.40 -7.01 -7.82
N PHE A 51 -9.30 -6.29 -7.99
CA PHE A 51 -8.50 -5.83 -6.86
C PHE A 51 -9.35 -4.94 -5.93
N MET A 52 -10.00 -3.93 -6.50
CA MET A 52 -10.79 -2.99 -5.71
C MET A 52 -11.96 -3.68 -5.01
N ALA A 53 -12.66 -4.56 -5.71
CA ALA A 53 -13.78 -5.28 -5.12
C ALA A 53 -13.31 -6.16 -3.96
N ARG A 54 -12.19 -6.87 -4.14
CA ARG A 54 -11.66 -7.76 -3.11
C ARG A 54 -11.15 -6.98 -1.91
N LEU A 55 -10.45 -5.88 -2.14
CA LEU A 55 -9.95 -5.05 -1.04
C LEU A 55 -11.11 -4.49 -0.22
N ARG A 56 -12.17 -4.01 -0.89
CA ARG A 56 -13.34 -3.50 -0.20
C ARG A 56 -14.08 -4.59 0.58
N GLU A 57 -14.09 -5.79 0.05
CA GLU A 57 -14.70 -6.93 0.74
C GLU A 57 -13.95 -7.26 2.03
N ILE A 58 -12.62 -7.21 1.98
CA ILE A 58 -11.78 -7.53 3.13
C ILE A 58 -11.78 -6.42 4.18
N THR A 59 -11.65 -5.17 3.75
CA THR A 59 -11.42 -4.05 4.66
C THR A 59 -12.63 -3.17 4.87
N HIS A 60 -13.68 -3.34 4.08
CA HIS A 60 -14.88 -2.50 4.09
C HIS A 60 -14.58 -1.03 3.80
N CYS A 61 -13.50 -0.75 3.08
CA CYS A 61 -13.11 0.63 2.77
C CYS A 61 -13.99 1.20 1.66
N GLN A 62 -13.90 2.52 1.49
CA GLN A 62 -14.59 3.20 0.40
C GLN A 62 -13.84 3.03 -0.90
N LEU A 63 -14.55 3.27 -2.01
CA LEU A 63 -13.96 3.12 -3.34
C LEU A 63 -12.73 3.99 -3.53
N ALA A 64 -12.77 5.22 -3.03
CA ALA A 64 -11.62 6.12 -3.15
C ALA A 64 -10.37 5.55 -2.48
N SER A 65 -10.54 4.92 -1.31
CA SER A 65 -9.43 4.28 -0.62
C SER A 65 -8.89 3.09 -1.41
N ALA A 66 -9.79 2.29 -1.99
CA ALA A 66 -9.38 1.13 -2.78
C ALA A 66 -8.61 1.56 -4.02
N LYS A 67 -9.05 2.63 -4.69
CA LYS A 67 -8.33 3.17 -5.85
C LYS A 67 -6.95 3.66 -5.46
N ALA A 68 -6.84 4.36 -4.33
CA ALA A 68 -5.56 4.88 -3.88
C ALA A 68 -4.59 3.74 -3.58
N VAL A 69 -5.05 2.69 -2.92
CA VAL A 69 -4.20 1.54 -2.64
C VAL A 69 -3.74 0.89 -3.93
N PHE A 70 -4.66 0.64 -4.85
CA PHE A 70 -4.30 -0.01 -6.12
C PHE A 70 -3.25 0.81 -6.88
N ALA A 71 -3.41 2.12 -6.89
CA ALA A 71 -2.49 3.01 -7.62
C ALA A 71 -1.07 2.97 -7.06
N HIS A 72 -0.92 2.56 -5.81
CA HIS A 72 0.40 2.57 -5.16
C HIS A 72 0.98 1.18 -4.92
N ILE A 73 0.30 0.13 -5.39
CA ILE A 73 0.86 -1.23 -5.29
C ILE A 73 2.10 -1.31 -6.19
N THR A 74 3.18 -1.78 -5.60
CA THR A 74 4.42 -2.05 -6.33
C THR A 74 4.37 -3.49 -6.80
N THR A 75 4.38 -3.71 -8.11
CA THR A 75 4.26 -5.05 -8.67
C THR A 75 5.60 -5.68 -9.01
N LYS A 76 6.65 -4.87 -9.13
CA LYS A 76 8.01 -5.37 -9.38
C LYS A 76 8.86 -5.17 -8.14
N ARG A 77 9.40 -6.25 -7.62
CA ARG A 77 10.17 -6.26 -6.37
C ARG A 77 11.32 -5.26 -6.44
N GLY A 78 11.36 -4.34 -5.47
CA GLY A 78 12.43 -3.37 -5.36
C GLY A 78 12.41 -2.23 -6.38
N VAL A 79 11.29 -2.04 -7.08
CA VAL A 79 11.19 -1.02 -8.13
C VAL A 79 10.00 -0.10 -7.84
N CYS A 80 10.25 1.20 -7.83
CA CYS A 80 9.20 2.19 -7.56
C CYS A 80 8.05 2.06 -8.57
N ASN A 81 6.82 2.15 -8.08
CA ASN A 81 5.63 2.01 -8.91
C ASN A 81 5.43 3.16 -9.89
N TRP A 82 6.15 4.26 -9.72
CA TRP A 82 5.98 5.43 -10.58
C TRP A 82 7.19 5.71 -11.47
N CYS A 83 8.37 5.91 -10.88
CA CYS A 83 9.55 6.31 -11.64
C CYS A 83 10.50 5.16 -12.00
N SER A 84 10.21 3.96 -11.51
CA SER A 84 11.00 2.75 -11.78
C SER A 84 12.39 2.75 -11.14
N LYS A 85 12.67 3.69 -10.24
CA LYS A 85 13.94 3.70 -9.52
C LYS A 85 13.98 2.55 -8.53
N GLN A 86 15.17 2.06 -8.24
CA GLN A 86 15.36 1.02 -7.24
C GLN A 86 15.04 1.57 -5.85
N ILE A 87 14.25 0.80 -5.09
CA ILE A 87 13.85 1.17 -3.74
C ILE A 87 14.02 -0.05 -2.81
N PRO A 88 14.06 0.18 -1.48
CA PRO A 88 14.13 -0.95 -0.55
C PRO A 88 12.93 -1.88 -0.67
N VAL A 89 13.16 -3.17 -0.44
CA VAL A 89 12.11 -4.19 -0.49
C VAL A 89 11.50 -4.28 0.90
N ILE A 90 10.65 -3.31 1.22
CA ILE A 90 9.91 -3.29 2.48
C ILE A 90 8.45 -2.99 2.17
N GLU A 91 7.58 -3.31 3.11
CA GLU A 91 6.14 -3.26 2.85
C GLU A 91 5.67 -1.87 2.43
N TYR A 92 6.11 -0.84 3.11
CA TYR A 92 5.70 0.55 2.81
C TYR A 92 6.93 1.44 2.78
N VAL A 93 7.12 2.12 1.66
CA VAL A 93 8.28 2.99 1.50
C VAL A 93 7.98 4.12 0.52
N ASP A 94 8.49 5.31 0.81
CA ASP A 94 8.43 6.44 -0.10
C ASP A 94 9.67 6.43 -0.99
N CYS A 95 9.48 6.62 -2.29
CA CYS A 95 10.61 6.76 -3.21
C CYS A 95 11.30 8.10 -2.93
N THR A 96 12.61 8.06 -2.73
CA THR A 96 13.36 9.29 -2.42
C THR A 96 13.47 10.20 -3.64
N GLN A 97 13.32 9.67 -4.83
CA GLN A 97 13.44 10.46 -6.06
C GLN A 97 12.13 11.12 -6.46
N CYS A 98 11.05 10.37 -6.60
CA CYS A 98 9.78 10.92 -7.09
C CYS A 98 8.74 11.14 -6.00
N LYS A 99 9.04 10.72 -4.77
CA LYS A 99 8.17 10.87 -3.61
C LYS A 99 6.90 10.02 -3.66
N SER A 100 6.80 9.08 -4.60
CA SER A 100 5.65 8.18 -4.66
C SER A 100 5.69 7.19 -3.49
N PHE A 101 4.55 6.99 -2.86
CA PHE A 101 4.38 5.97 -1.84
C PHE A 101 4.28 4.60 -2.52
N ASN A 102 4.98 3.60 -1.99
CA ASN A 102 5.03 2.27 -2.56
C ASN A 102 4.54 1.22 -1.57
N ILE A 103 3.72 0.30 -2.06
CA ILE A 103 3.16 -0.79 -1.26
C ILE A 103 3.64 -2.12 -1.83
N TRP A 104 4.45 -2.83 -1.07
CA TRP A 104 4.96 -4.14 -1.49
C TRP A 104 4.36 -5.24 -0.63
N TRP A 105 3.35 -5.94 -1.18
CA TRP A 105 2.67 -7.02 -0.48
C TRP A 105 3.05 -8.40 -0.99
N GLY A 106 3.96 -8.48 -1.93
CA GLY A 106 4.38 -9.75 -2.52
C GLY A 106 5.05 -10.70 -1.56
N ASP A 107 5.71 -10.17 -0.54
CA ASP A 107 6.43 -10.97 0.46
C ASP A 107 5.76 -10.91 1.84
N ALA A 108 4.50 -10.52 1.92
CA ALA A 108 3.81 -10.39 3.20
C ALA A 108 3.77 -11.74 3.92
N VAL A 109 4.07 -11.72 5.22
CA VAL A 109 4.08 -12.93 6.07
C VAL A 109 3.41 -12.69 7.41
#